data_956c77552a1c58e8b787ee30f2beeb87
#
_entry.id   956c77552a1c58e8b787ee30f2beeb87
#
_cell.length_a   1.000
_cell.length_b   1.000
_cell.length_c   1.000
_cell.angle_alpha   90.00
_cell.angle_beta   90.00
_cell.angle_gamma   90.00
#
_symmetry.space_group_name_H-M   'P 1'
#
loop_
_entity.id
_entity.type
_entity.pdbx_description
1 polymer ?
#
loop_
_entity_poly.entity_id
_entity_poly.type
_entity_poly.pdbx_seq_one_letter_code
_entity_poly.pdbx_strand_id
1 'polypeptide(L)' 'TRITIDVTDKVGVIADIGGMFRDQGINIISVVTKRNDADTTELTIRADLSQHGMDIIEQIREAGYDVTDISTVKGVE' A
#
# COMPACT_ATOMS: atom_id res chain seq x y z
N THR A 1 -5.69 7.66 -4.02
CA THR A 1 -4.78 6.69 -4.67
C THR A 1 -4.94 5.33 -4.02
N ARG A 2 -4.92 4.31 -4.82
CA ARG A 2 -5.04 2.93 -4.38
C ARG A 2 -3.78 2.17 -4.81
N ILE A 3 -3.13 1.53 -3.86
CA ILE A 3 -1.93 0.77 -4.11
C ILE A 3 -2.20 -0.69 -3.78
N THR A 4 -1.89 -1.59 -4.70
CA THR A 4 -2.05 -3.02 -4.51
C THR A 4 -0.69 -3.68 -4.41
N ILE A 5 -0.49 -4.49 -3.38
CA ILE A 5 0.79 -5.12 -3.08
C ILE A 5 0.54 -6.61 -2.81
N ASP A 6 1.33 -7.48 -3.43
CA ASP A 6 1.29 -8.91 -3.13
C ASP A 6 2.31 -9.21 -2.04
N VAL A 7 1.87 -9.90 -1.00
CA VAL A 7 2.71 -10.18 0.15
C VAL A 7 2.53 -11.63 0.63
N THR A 8 3.57 -12.15 1.26
CA THR A 8 3.51 -13.49 1.86
C THR A 8 3.27 -13.46 3.35
N ASP A 9 3.75 -12.41 4.03
CA ASP A 9 3.54 -12.25 5.47
C ASP A 9 2.72 -10.99 5.72
N LYS A 10 1.41 -11.18 5.74
CA LYS A 10 0.47 -10.07 5.84
C LYS A 10 0.65 -9.23 7.11
N VAL A 11 0.88 -9.90 8.24
CA VAL A 11 0.93 -9.19 9.52
C VAL A 11 2.13 -8.26 9.60
N GLY A 12 3.31 -8.79 9.29
CA GLY A 12 4.52 -7.98 9.32
C GLY A 12 4.49 -6.85 8.30
N VAL A 13 3.94 -7.15 7.12
CA VAL A 13 3.88 -6.16 6.05
C VAL A 13 2.97 -4.99 6.41
N ILE A 14 1.81 -5.28 6.98
CA ILE A 14 0.88 -4.20 7.37
C ILE A 14 1.54 -3.28 8.39
N ALA A 15 2.23 -3.85 9.38
CA ALA A 15 2.91 -3.04 10.39
C ALA A 15 4.01 -2.17 9.76
N ASP A 16 4.79 -2.75 8.86
CA ASP A 16 5.91 -2.06 8.22
C ASP A 16 5.42 -0.93 7.32
N ILE A 17 4.47 -1.23 6.44
CA ILE A 17 3.94 -0.25 5.52
C ILE A 17 3.17 0.84 6.26
N GLY A 18 2.43 0.47 7.29
CA GLY A 18 1.75 1.46 8.12
C GLY A 18 2.72 2.45 8.73
N GLY A 19 3.88 1.96 9.17
CA GLY A 19 4.93 2.84 9.68
C GLY A 19 5.47 3.78 8.63
N MET A 20 5.66 3.29 7.40
CA MET A 20 6.12 4.14 6.30
C MET A 20 5.14 5.28 6.03
N PHE A 21 3.85 4.98 5.98
CA PHE A 21 2.83 5.99 5.75
C PHE A 21 2.80 7.01 6.89
N ARG A 22 2.91 6.52 8.13
CA ARG A 22 2.92 7.41 9.29
C ARG A 22 4.12 8.35 9.25
N ASP A 23 5.29 7.84 8.91
CA ASP A 23 6.51 8.63 8.88
C ASP A 23 6.45 9.72 7.81
N GLN A 24 5.74 9.47 6.72
CA GLN A 24 5.55 10.45 5.66
C GLN A 24 4.36 11.39 5.94
N GLY A 25 3.63 11.16 7.01
CA GLY A 25 2.46 11.97 7.31
C GLY A 25 1.28 11.71 6.40
N ILE A 26 1.22 10.53 5.81
CA ILE A 26 0.16 10.19 4.86
C ILE A 26 -0.97 9.48 5.58
N ASN A 27 -2.18 9.94 5.34
CA ASN A 27 -3.37 9.37 5.95
C ASN A 27 -3.85 8.16 5.15
N ILE A 28 -3.94 7.01 5.82
CA ILE A 28 -4.48 5.80 5.21
C ILE A 28 -6.00 5.82 5.40
N ILE A 29 -6.72 5.70 4.30
CA ILE A 29 -8.18 5.72 4.31
C ILE A 29 -8.73 4.33 4.60
N SER A 30 -8.19 3.31 3.95
CA SER A 30 -8.63 1.94 4.18
C SER A 30 -7.55 0.95 3.76
N VAL A 31 -7.59 -0.23 4.38
CA VAL A 31 -6.73 -1.35 4.02
C VAL A 31 -7.62 -2.57 3.85
N VAL A 32 -7.55 -3.20 2.70
CA VAL A 32 -8.32 -4.39 2.40
C VAL A 32 -7.38 -5.51 2.02
N THR A 33 -7.61 -6.69 2.55
CA THR A 33 -6.79 -7.86 2.21
C THR A 33 -7.64 -8.88 1.48
N LYS A 34 -7.02 -9.55 0.51
CA LYS A 34 -7.67 -10.61 -0.25
C LYS A 34 -6.67 -11.72 -0.44
N ARG A 35 -7.05 -12.94 -0.07
CA ARG A 35 -6.19 -14.09 -0.25
C ARG A 35 -6.18 -14.50 -1.71
N ASN A 36 -5.00 -14.57 -2.30
CA ASN A 36 -4.88 -14.99 -3.71
C ASN A 36 -4.81 -16.52 -3.82
N ASP A 37 -3.87 -17.10 -3.10
CA ASP A 37 -3.71 -18.56 -3.08
C ASP A 37 -3.15 -18.95 -1.73
N ALA A 38 -2.56 -20.12 -1.63
CA ALA A 38 -2.10 -20.65 -0.34
C ALA A 38 -1.03 -19.77 0.30
N ASP A 39 -0.22 -19.11 -0.51
CA ASP A 39 0.99 -18.46 0.00
C ASP A 39 0.97 -16.94 -0.07
N THR A 40 0.09 -16.34 -0.84
CA THR A 40 0.11 -14.91 -1.04
C THR A 40 -1.21 -14.25 -0.70
N THR A 41 -1.11 -13.02 -0.23
CA THR A 41 -2.26 -12.17 0.07
C THR A 41 -2.09 -10.87 -0.72
N GLU A 42 -3.18 -10.40 -1.30
CA GLU A 42 -3.20 -9.11 -1.97
C GLU A 42 -3.63 -8.07 -0.95
N LEU A 43 -2.81 -7.06 -0.80
CA LEU A 43 -3.06 -5.97 0.15
C LEU A 43 -3.36 -4.72 -0.66
N THR A 44 -4.56 -4.19 -0.50
CA THR A 44 -4.97 -2.96 -1.19
C THR A 44 -5.08 -1.84 -0.18
N ILE A 45 -4.29 -0.80 -0.38
CA ILE A 45 -4.26 0.35 0.51
C ILE A 45 -4.80 1.57 -0.23
N ARG A 46 -5.80 2.21 0.34
CA ARG A 46 -6.28 3.48 -0.15
C ARG A 46 -5.78 4.57 0.77
N ALA A 47 -5.13 5.57 0.20
CA ALA A 47 -4.51 6.63 0.97
C ALA A 47 -4.55 7.93 0.19
N ASP A 48 -4.41 9.03 0.91
CA ASP A 48 -4.33 10.35 0.28
C ASP A 48 -2.87 10.65 -0.02
N LEU A 49 -2.46 10.44 -1.25
CA LEU A 49 -1.07 10.60 -1.69
C LEU A 49 -0.86 11.87 -2.50
N SER A 50 -1.66 12.88 -2.27
CA SER A 50 -1.63 14.07 -3.14
C SER A 50 -0.27 14.74 -3.20
N GLN A 51 0.55 14.64 -2.16
CA GLN A 51 1.84 15.34 -2.11
C GLN A 51 3.05 14.42 -2.08
N HIS A 52 2.88 13.17 -1.65
CA HIS A 52 4.01 12.28 -1.38
C HIS A 52 3.90 10.94 -2.07
N GLY A 53 3.04 10.86 -3.10
CA GLY A 53 2.72 9.58 -3.71
C GLY A 53 3.92 8.82 -4.25
N MET A 54 4.79 9.50 -4.98
CA MET A 54 5.93 8.80 -5.57
C MET A 54 6.93 8.37 -4.53
N ASP A 55 7.13 9.17 -3.50
CA ASP A 55 8.10 8.85 -2.46
C ASP A 55 7.71 7.59 -1.70
N ILE A 56 6.43 7.48 -1.32
CA ILE A 56 5.98 6.33 -0.56
C ILE A 56 6.01 5.05 -1.40
N ILE A 57 5.67 5.15 -2.69
CA ILE A 57 5.70 4.00 -3.57
C ILE A 57 7.12 3.50 -3.74
N GLU A 58 8.07 4.39 -3.94
CA GLU A 58 9.47 3.99 -4.05
C GLU A 58 9.98 3.39 -2.76
N GLN A 59 9.58 3.94 -1.63
CA GLN A 59 9.98 3.42 -0.34
C GLN A 59 9.47 1.99 -0.14
N ILE A 60 8.23 1.72 -0.54
CA ILE A 60 7.66 0.38 -0.46
C ILE A 60 8.44 -0.59 -1.35
N ARG A 61 8.77 -0.19 -2.56
CA ARG A 61 9.53 -1.03 -3.47
C ARG A 61 10.94 -1.30 -2.96
N GLU A 62 11.59 -0.28 -2.41
CA GLU A 62 12.94 -0.43 -1.88
C GLU A 62 12.97 -1.35 -0.67
N ALA A 63 11.88 -1.45 0.05
CA ALA A 63 11.78 -2.38 1.16
C ALA A 63 11.59 -3.83 0.71
N GLY A 64 11.42 -4.05 -0.59
CA GLY A 64 11.34 -5.39 -1.15
C GLY A 64 9.93 -5.88 -1.42
N TYR A 65 8.94 -5.02 -1.30
CA TYR A 65 7.55 -5.41 -1.55
C TYR A 65 7.18 -5.26 -3.02
N ASP A 66 6.33 -6.17 -3.49
CA ASP A 66 5.94 -6.21 -4.90
C ASP A 66 4.66 -5.40 -5.09
N VAL A 67 4.82 -4.19 -5.61
CA VAL A 67 3.69 -3.32 -5.92
C VAL A 67 3.14 -3.70 -7.29
N THR A 68 1.97 -4.33 -7.31
CA THR A 68 1.42 -4.89 -8.54
C THR A 68 0.51 -3.92 -9.27
N ASP A 69 -0.06 -2.93 -8.58
CA ASP A 69 -0.94 -1.98 -9.23
C ASP A 69 -1.00 -0.68 -8.45
N ILE A 70 -1.08 0.42 -9.17
CA ILE A 70 -1.26 1.75 -8.60
C ILE A 70 -2.33 2.45 -9.44
N SER A 71 -3.40 2.88 -8.79
CA SER A 71 -4.41 3.64 -9.50
C SER A 71 -4.82 4.85 -8.68
N THR A 72 -5.03 5.95 -9.38
CA THR A 72 -5.48 7.19 -8.76
C THR A 72 -6.97 7.33 -8.99
N VAL A 73 -7.71 7.39 -7.89
CA VAL A 73 -9.14 7.62 -7.98
C VAL A 73 -9.34 9.11 -7.84
N LYS A 74 -9.66 9.74 -8.95
CA LYS A 74 -10.00 11.13 -8.92
C LYS A 74 -11.32 11.28 -8.34
N GLY A 75 -11.34 12.12 -7.47
CA GLY A 75 -12.46 12.36 -6.72
C GLY A 75 -13.71 12.30 -7.42
N VAL A 76 -14.27 11.61 -7.44
CA VAL A 76 -15.34 11.53 -7.96
C VAL A 76 -16.12 12.20 -7.52
N GLU A 77 -15.41 12.48 -7.38
CA GLU A 77 -15.72 13.05 -6.99
C GLU A 77 -16.31 13.27 -7.29
#